data_fee9ae9a7775e6d4bf3934b5aab132e4
#
_entry.id   fee9ae9a7775e6d4bf3934b5aab132e4
#
_cell.length_a   1.000
_cell.length_b   1.000
_cell.length_c   1.000
_cell.angle_alpha   90.00
_cell.angle_beta   90.00
_cell.angle_gamma   90.00
#
_symmetry.space_group_name_H-M   'P 1'
#
loop_
_entity.id
_entity.type
_entity.pdbx_description
1 polymer ?
#
loop_
_entity_poly.entity_id
_entity_poly.type
_entity_poly.pdbx_seq_one_letter_code
_entity_poly.pdbx_strand_id
1 'polypeptide(L)'
;MKRILLPAGGAILATGLLAAGLAGAAQAEPTYDAEQLASDAKAAEIINFWTKSNNAALKQATAYYWDNKDVKKIVEKGGYVGNTKPGELPPIGAEKKVTVKSHNVNLPKSIGKVFFEGRDGNLYWCSGTSIQSKYRNLVATAGHCVYDIKANDEVVSKWVFVPGYYQGKAPWGIYVGKQAFTHYDLSVYEDFDRDYAFVTVYNGVGGVFNGSKQVSKSEYDAYKGEKYVKKTEITAAEYDAGVSKYGENGPFQKESVTSSPETVGKPASVVDYNSAKPYLTATGKDGVKLTSVEVTELQYTNAPNGFDNNAKFVGPTNASAQFISQEEYKKLLAEKADGKFLGKVFGLDKDGKETSDPAKQVNWGKKQFFIKKWVKSTTKEVYWVGEFYIVAHAVKDTGRLGDNVGGQGFSWNQGTGKVVRTFGYPYAKHPDGSKPYSGVTPKWCYGKTGPKATKVASLKIEEHVSLKCAVTGGYNGAPWLLKYSNAKRMGYVNGVTSVLYDTDGNDRWDYMSSPYFDEETHAVYSAAANVWSGAITWGLPK
;
A
#
# COMPACT_ATOMS: atom_id res chain seq x y z
N MET A 1 -18.06 -5.16 -25.83
CA MET A 1 -17.29 -5.60 -27.03
C MET A 1 -16.32 -6.66 -26.56
N LYS A 2 -16.41 -7.85 -27.10
CA LYS A 2 -15.55 -8.99 -26.74
C LYS A 2 -14.09 -8.65 -27.07
N ARG A 3 -13.23 -8.53 -26.08
CA ARG A 3 -11.78 -8.50 -26.28
C ARG A 3 -11.30 -9.94 -26.41
N ILE A 4 -10.74 -10.25 -27.56
CA ILE A 4 -9.99 -11.48 -27.80
C ILE A 4 -8.62 -11.26 -27.15
N LEU A 5 -8.35 -11.96 -26.06
CA LEU A 5 -7.03 -12.03 -25.45
C LEU A 5 -6.17 -13.03 -26.22
N LEU A 6 -5.11 -12.55 -26.84
CA LEU A 6 -4.01 -13.38 -27.29
C LEU A 6 -3.10 -13.65 -26.07
N PRO A 7 -2.73 -14.89 -25.78
CA PRO A 7 -1.83 -15.20 -24.69
C PRO A 7 -0.42 -14.73 -25.01
N ALA A 8 0.10 -13.78 -24.24
CA ALA A 8 1.53 -13.49 -24.22
C ALA A 8 2.23 -14.63 -23.49
N GLY A 9 3.06 -15.39 -24.24
CA GLY A 9 3.79 -16.53 -23.73
C GLY A 9 4.78 -16.16 -22.63
N GLY A 10 4.48 -16.56 -21.40
CA GLY A 10 5.44 -16.72 -20.33
C GLY A 10 5.88 -18.17 -20.28
N ALA A 11 7.17 -18.43 -20.52
CA ALA A 11 7.72 -19.76 -20.49
C ALA A 11 7.65 -20.36 -19.09
N ILE A 12 6.73 -21.30 -18.89
CA ILE A 12 6.68 -22.17 -17.71
C ILE A 12 7.60 -23.35 -17.97
N LEU A 13 8.72 -23.42 -17.26
CA LEU A 13 9.50 -24.65 -17.13
C LEU A 13 8.74 -25.61 -16.21
N ALA A 14 7.86 -26.42 -16.81
CA ALA A 14 7.25 -27.55 -16.15
C ALA A 14 8.20 -28.74 -16.25
N THR A 15 8.83 -29.11 -15.15
CA THR A 15 9.50 -30.42 -15.02
C THR A 15 8.47 -31.51 -14.85
N GLY A 16 8.58 -32.50 -15.71
CA GLY A 16 7.69 -33.56 -16.03
C GLY A 16 6.95 -34.29 -14.91
N LEU A 17 5.75 -34.64 -15.26
CA LEU A 17 5.03 -35.80 -14.74
C LEU A 17 4.49 -36.61 -15.92
N LEU A 18 4.98 -37.83 -16.02
CA LEU A 18 4.43 -38.86 -16.90
C LEU A 18 2.96 -39.09 -16.54
N ALA A 19 2.08 -38.78 -17.46
CA ALA A 19 0.70 -39.21 -17.39
C ALA A 19 0.46 -40.26 -18.46
N ALA A 20 0.27 -41.49 -18.03
CA ALA A 20 -0.36 -42.55 -18.86
C ALA A 20 -1.88 -42.35 -18.87
N GLY A 21 -2.41 -42.24 -20.05
CA GLY A 21 -3.75 -42.30 -20.53
C GLY A 21 -4.97 -42.32 -19.62
N LEU A 22 -5.86 -41.35 -19.86
CA LEU A 22 -7.33 -41.58 -19.89
C LEU A 22 -7.97 -40.50 -20.78
N ALA A 23 -8.75 -40.96 -21.73
CA ALA A 23 -9.51 -40.14 -22.67
C ALA A 23 -10.65 -39.40 -21.96
N GLY A 24 -10.82 -38.11 -22.24
CA GLY A 24 -12.13 -37.46 -22.23
C GLY A 24 -12.64 -36.99 -20.87
N ALA A 25 -11.89 -36.12 -20.14
CA ALA A 25 -12.54 -35.19 -19.24
C ALA A 25 -12.20 -33.76 -19.72
N ALA A 26 -13.20 -32.97 -20.01
CA ALA A 26 -13.01 -31.53 -20.14
C ALA A 26 -12.34 -31.07 -18.85
N GLN A 27 -11.09 -30.57 -18.93
CA GLN A 27 -10.44 -29.93 -17.78
C GLN A 27 -11.26 -28.69 -17.49
N ALA A 28 -11.95 -28.69 -16.36
CA ALA A 28 -12.51 -27.46 -15.82
C ALA A 28 -11.36 -26.45 -15.69
N GLU A 29 -11.58 -25.25 -16.19
CA GLU A 29 -10.62 -24.17 -16.03
C GLU A 29 -10.30 -23.98 -14.54
N PRO A 30 -9.05 -23.64 -14.17
CA PRO A 30 -8.70 -23.46 -12.77
C PRO A 30 -9.54 -22.33 -12.18
N THR A 31 -10.18 -22.58 -11.03
CA THR A 31 -11.03 -21.61 -10.33
C THR A 31 -10.21 -20.53 -9.61
N TYR A 32 -8.89 -20.52 -9.78
CA TYR A 32 -7.99 -19.58 -9.09
C TYR A 32 -6.96 -19.00 -10.03
N ASP A 33 -6.55 -17.78 -9.70
CA ASP A 33 -5.39 -17.12 -10.26
C ASP A 33 -4.20 -17.22 -9.30
N ALA A 34 -3.00 -17.29 -9.89
CA ALA A 34 -1.75 -17.43 -9.14
C ALA A 34 -0.71 -16.42 -9.66
N GLU A 35 -0.67 -15.25 -9.02
CA GLU A 35 0.14 -14.11 -9.45
C GLU A 35 1.44 -13.98 -8.67
N GLN A 36 2.53 -13.70 -9.38
CA GLN A 36 3.83 -13.50 -8.74
C GLN A 36 3.94 -12.11 -8.12
N LEU A 37 4.11 -12.05 -6.78
CA LEU A 37 4.36 -10.81 -6.03
C LEU A 37 5.84 -10.40 -6.05
N ALA A 38 6.75 -11.37 -5.93
CA ALA A 38 8.18 -11.11 -5.99
C ALA A 38 8.97 -12.31 -6.51
N SER A 39 9.95 -12.04 -7.36
CA SER A 39 11.00 -13.00 -7.68
C SER A 39 12.04 -13.07 -6.55
N ASP A 40 12.88 -14.10 -6.54
CA ASP A 40 13.96 -14.27 -5.55
C ASP A 40 14.92 -13.06 -5.53
N ALA A 41 15.24 -12.49 -6.69
CA ALA A 41 16.09 -11.30 -6.79
C ALA A 41 15.41 -10.04 -6.19
N LYS A 42 14.10 -9.89 -6.39
CA LYS A 42 13.34 -8.76 -5.87
C LYS A 42 13.05 -8.86 -4.38
N ALA A 43 13.00 -10.05 -3.82
CA ALA A 43 12.68 -10.24 -2.41
C ALA A 43 13.68 -9.53 -1.47
N ALA A 44 14.97 -9.56 -1.80
CA ALA A 44 15.99 -8.84 -1.03
C ALA A 44 15.83 -7.31 -1.11
N GLU A 45 15.50 -6.77 -2.29
CA GLU A 45 15.22 -5.34 -2.47
C GLU A 45 13.99 -4.91 -1.65
N ILE A 46 12.95 -5.73 -1.62
CA ILE A 46 11.73 -5.47 -0.86
C ILE A 46 12.02 -5.43 0.65
N ILE A 47 12.82 -6.37 1.17
CA ILE A 47 13.25 -6.33 2.58
C ILE A 47 14.02 -5.04 2.87
N ASN A 48 15.01 -4.70 2.02
CA ASN A 48 15.78 -3.48 2.21
C ASN A 48 14.88 -2.23 2.22
N PHE A 49 13.88 -2.18 1.36
CA PHE A 49 12.90 -1.09 1.36
C PHE A 49 12.16 -0.96 2.70
N TRP A 50 11.62 -2.05 3.22
CA TRP A 50 10.83 -2.01 4.44
C TRP A 50 11.65 -1.86 5.73
N THR A 51 12.89 -2.32 5.74
CA THR A 51 13.77 -2.28 6.92
C THR A 51 14.64 -1.03 7.00
N LYS A 52 14.81 -0.31 5.88
CA LYS A 52 15.61 0.90 5.81
C LYS A 52 15.18 1.93 6.86
N SER A 53 16.16 2.68 7.40
CA SER A 53 15.93 3.76 8.36
C SER A 53 15.10 3.32 9.57
N ASN A 54 15.43 2.17 10.15
CA ASN A 54 14.74 1.61 11.31
C ASN A 54 13.23 1.39 11.06
N ASN A 55 12.90 0.71 9.96
CA ASN A 55 11.53 0.41 9.54
C ASN A 55 10.68 1.67 9.27
N ALA A 56 11.29 2.72 8.73
CA ALA A 56 10.58 3.98 8.46
C ALA A 56 9.37 3.76 7.55
N ALA A 57 9.50 2.96 6.49
CA ALA A 57 8.40 2.63 5.59
C ALA A 57 7.23 1.94 6.30
N LEU A 58 7.50 0.98 7.21
CA LEU A 58 6.45 0.33 8.01
C LEU A 58 5.72 1.32 8.94
N LYS A 59 6.43 2.35 9.42
CA LYS A 59 5.86 3.39 10.30
C LYS A 59 5.08 4.45 9.52
N GLN A 60 5.46 4.72 8.27
CA GLN A 60 4.81 5.69 7.39
C GLN A 60 3.56 5.14 6.70
N ALA A 61 3.47 3.82 6.52
CA ALA A 61 2.32 3.19 5.90
C ALA A 61 1.03 3.56 6.64
N THR A 62 -0.07 3.70 5.90
CA THR A 62 -1.42 3.94 6.40
C THR A 62 -2.34 2.75 6.18
N ALA A 63 -3.47 2.71 6.85
CA ALA A 63 -4.46 1.67 6.63
C ALA A 63 -4.97 1.71 5.20
N TYR A 64 -4.99 0.57 4.53
CA TYR A 64 -5.65 0.47 3.24
C TYR A 64 -7.16 0.59 3.43
N TYR A 65 -7.73 1.52 2.73
CA TYR A 65 -9.16 1.74 2.66
C TYR A 65 -9.49 1.98 1.21
N TRP A 66 -9.93 0.95 0.52
CA TRP A 66 -10.57 1.15 -0.76
C TRP A 66 -11.96 1.73 -0.48
N ASP A 67 -12.37 2.63 -1.35
CA ASP A 67 -13.58 3.44 -1.18
C ASP A 67 -14.83 2.53 -1.15
N ASN A 68 -15.11 1.99 0.02
CA ASN A 68 -16.37 1.34 0.30
C ASN A 68 -17.42 2.44 0.26
N LYS A 69 -18.03 2.60 -0.89
CA LYS A 69 -19.27 3.35 -0.95
C LYS A 69 -20.18 2.79 0.12
N ASP A 70 -20.58 3.64 1.05
CA ASP A 70 -21.44 3.36 2.18
C ASP A 70 -22.49 2.28 1.89
N VAL A 71 -22.19 1.04 2.21
CA VAL A 71 -23.18 -0.01 2.16
C VAL A 71 -24.00 0.07 3.45
N LYS A 72 -25.00 0.91 3.44
CA LYS A 72 -25.83 1.22 4.62
C LYS A 72 -26.78 0.11 5.04
N LYS A 73 -26.95 -0.95 4.24
CA LYS A 73 -27.88 -2.05 4.56
C LYS A 73 -27.25 -3.40 4.33
N ILE A 74 -27.14 -4.16 5.39
CA ILE A 74 -26.99 -5.61 5.32
C ILE A 74 -28.36 -6.20 4.99
N VAL A 75 -28.44 -6.95 3.90
CA VAL A 75 -29.65 -7.71 3.54
C VAL A 75 -29.37 -9.19 3.79
N GLU A 76 -29.79 -9.70 4.92
CA GLU A 76 -29.67 -11.13 5.27
C GLU A 76 -30.77 -11.95 4.57
N LYS A 77 -30.71 -12.09 3.26
CA LYS A 77 -31.68 -12.88 2.46
C LYS A 77 -31.03 -14.01 1.67
N GLY A 78 -29.72 -14.17 1.74
CA GLY A 78 -28.99 -15.19 1.02
C GLY A 78 -29.22 -16.59 1.59
N GLY A 79 -29.31 -17.56 0.70
CA GLY A 79 -29.16 -18.97 1.05
C GLY A 79 -27.69 -19.34 0.92
N TYR A 80 -27.18 -20.02 1.90
CA TYR A 80 -25.88 -20.68 1.82
C TYR A 80 -26.05 -22.00 1.06
N VAL A 81 -25.19 -22.25 0.10
CA VAL A 81 -25.11 -23.53 -0.64
C VAL A 81 -23.81 -24.22 -0.27
N GLY A 82 -23.86 -25.08 0.72
CA GLY A 82 -22.75 -26.01 1.00
C GLY A 82 -22.82 -27.17 0.02
N ASN A 83 -21.89 -27.22 -0.93
CA ASN A 83 -21.85 -28.28 -1.95
C ASN A 83 -21.13 -29.53 -1.44
N THR A 84 -20.32 -29.41 -0.40
CA THR A 84 -19.58 -30.52 0.19
C THR A 84 -19.77 -30.59 1.70
N LYS A 85 -19.27 -31.67 2.33
CA LYS A 85 -19.28 -31.78 3.78
C LYS A 85 -18.33 -30.75 4.41
N PRO A 86 -18.69 -30.21 5.59
CA PRO A 86 -17.78 -29.35 6.35
C PRO A 86 -16.42 -30.02 6.56
N GLY A 87 -15.36 -29.25 6.34
CA GLY A 87 -13.98 -29.70 6.53
C GLY A 87 -13.16 -28.78 7.43
N GLU A 88 -12.14 -29.35 8.04
CA GLU A 88 -11.22 -28.65 8.91
C GLU A 88 -9.80 -29.22 8.78
N LEU A 89 -8.82 -28.32 8.70
CA LEU A 89 -7.40 -28.67 8.80
C LEU A 89 -6.85 -28.04 10.10
N PRO A 90 -6.22 -28.85 11.00
CA PRO A 90 -5.83 -28.37 12.30
C PRO A 90 -4.71 -27.33 12.24
N PRO A 91 -4.65 -26.43 13.24
CA PRO A 91 -3.56 -25.47 13.35
C PRO A 91 -2.23 -26.17 13.66
N ILE A 92 -1.13 -25.50 13.28
CA ILE A 92 0.24 -25.97 13.56
C ILE A 92 0.94 -25.03 14.53
N GLY A 93 1.86 -25.59 15.34
CA GLY A 93 2.70 -24.78 16.22
C GLY A 93 1.92 -24.06 17.33
N ALA A 94 0.86 -24.70 17.88
CA ALA A 94 0.10 -24.13 18.99
C ALA A 94 1.03 -23.66 20.11
N GLU A 95 0.79 -22.47 20.65
CA GLU A 95 1.60 -21.93 21.73
C GLU A 95 1.49 -22.81 22.96
N LYS A 96 2.62 -23.04 23.63
CA LYS A 96 2.62 -23.71 24.92
C LYS A 96 1.89 -22.83 25.94
N LYS A 97 1.08 -23.45 26.81
CA LYS A 97 0.38 -22.72 27.86
C LYS A 97 1.39 -21.97 28.72
N VAL A 98 1.37 -20.66 28.65
CA VAL A 98 2.20 -19.80 29.49
C VAL A 98 1.41 -19.45 30.73
N THR A 99 1.90 -19.81 31.90
CA THR A 99 1.28 -19.55 33.21
C THR A 99 1.52 -18.13 33.73
N VAL A 100 2.10 -17.23 32.91
CA VAL A 100 2.37 -15.85 33.31
C VAL A 100 1.06 -15.05 33.29
N LYS A 101 0.71 -14.39 34.38
CA LYS A 101 -0.34 -13.40 34.46
C LYS A 101 0.05 -12.20 33.55
N SER A 102 -0.39 -12.24 32.29
CA SER A 102 -0.22 -11.13 31.39
C SER A 102 -1.45 -10.24 31.48
N HIS A 103 -1.26 -8.97 31.75
CA HIS A 103 -2.32 -7.96 31.67
C HIS A 103 -2.71 -7.65 30.22
N ASN A 104 -1.88 -8.02 29.26
CA ASN A 104 -2.15 -7.86 27.83
C ASN A 104 -2.57 -9.18 27.23
N VAL A 105 -3.81 -9.25 27.03
CA VAL A 105 -4.61 -10.26 26.41
C VAL A 105 -3.92 -10.89 25.19
N ASN A 106 -3.55 -12.19 25.29
CA ASN A 106 -3.93 -13.19 24.33
C ASN A 106 -3.86 -12.71 22.86
N LEU A 107 -2.72 -12.09 22.47
CA LEU A 107 -2.48 -11.72 21.09
C LEU A 107 -1.74 -12.88 20.39
N PRO A 108 -2.36 -13.57 19.43
CA PRO A 108 -1.70 -14.66 18.71
C PRO A 108 -0.58 -14.12 17.83
N LYS A 109 0.62 -14.71 17.93
CA LYS A 109 1.79 -14.35 17.11
C LYS A 109 1.56 -14.52 15.62
N SER A 110 0.69 -15.46 15.25
CA SER A 110 0.34 -15.77 13.86
C SER A 110 -0.40 -14.65 13.16
N ILE A 111 -0.99 -13.70 13.91
CA ILE A 111 -1.73 -12.56 13.35
C ILE A 111 -0.80 -11.37 13.22
N GLY A 112 -0.87 -10.66 12.10
CA GLY A 112 0.02 -9.56 11.79
C GLY A 112 -0.57 -8.57 10.80
N LYS A 113 0.27 -7.66 10.37
CA LYS A 113 -0.03 -6.72 9.29
C LYS A 113 0.53 -7.24 7.98
N VAL A 114 -0.24 -7.03 6.95
CA VAL A 114 0.19 -7.10 5.56
C VAL A 114 0.52 -5.69 5.11
N PHE A 115 1.74 -5.43 4.66
CA PHE A 115 2.17 -4.14 4.13
C PHE A 115 2.43 -4.25 2.63
N PHE A 116 2.12 -3.20 1.90
CA PHE A 116 2.34 -3.15 0.46
C PHE A 116 2.40 -1.70 -0.04
N GLU A 117 2.85 -1.53 -1.27
CA GLU A 117 2.74 -0.28 -2.01
C GLU A 117 1.61 -0.42 -3.02
N GLY A 118 0.63 0.47 -2.96
CA GLY A 118 -0.46 0.55 -3.93
C GLY A 118 0.03 1.09 -5.27
N ARG A 119 -0.82 1.04 -6.29
CA ARG A 119 -0.51 1.57 -7.63
C ARG A 119 -0.34 3.08 -7.67
N ASP A 120 -0.89 3.77 -6.69
CA ASP A 120 -0.71 5.20 -6.47
C ASP A 120 0.66 5.56 -5.84
N GLY A 121 1.52 4.57 -5.56
CA GLY A 121 2.82 4.73 -4.93
C GLY A 121 2.77 4.98 -3.42
N ASN A 122 1.58 4.97 -2.81
CA ASN A 122 1.45 5.11 -1.37
C ASN A 122 1.63 3.78 -0.64
N LEU A 123 2.07 3.87 0.61
CA LEU A 123 2.30 2.71 1.46
C LEU A 123 1.08 2.43 2.33
N TYR A 124 0.62 1.19 2.28
CA TYR A 124 -0.59 0.75 2.95
C TYR A 124 -0.37 -0.48 3.81
N TRP A 125 -1.36 -0.76 4.68
CA TRP A 125 -1.48 -2.06 5.33
C TRP A 125 -2.91 -2.56 5.40
N CYS A 126 -3.01 -3.87 5.42
CA CYS A 126 -4.14 -4.67 5.83
C CYS A 126 -3.75 -5.53 7.04
N SER A 127 -4.69 -6.32 7.51
CA SER A 127 -4.46 -7.40 8.48
C SER A 127 -4.33 -8.75 7.78
N GLY A 128 -3.73 -9.73 8.43
CA GLY A 128 -3.60 -11.08 7.92
C GLY A 128 -3.18 -12.06 8.99
N THR A 129 -3.12 -13.33 8.63
CA THR A 129 -2.69 -14.39 9.54
C THR A 129 -1.85 -15.46 8.86
N SER A 130 -0.83 -15.95 9.58
CA SER A 130 -0.21 -17.22 9.22
C SER A 130 -1.25 -18.34 9.35
N ILE A 131 -1.36 -19.18 8.32
CA ILE A 131 -2.30 -20.29 8.25
C ILE A 131 -1.53 -21.60 8.01
N GLN A 132 -2.10 -22.70 8.46
CA GLN A 132 -1.56 -24.03 8.23
C GLN A 132 -1.31 -24.27 6.74
N SER A 133 -0.17 -24.85 6.40
CA SER A 133 0.18 -25.30 5.04
C SER A 133 1.29 -26.35 5.10
N LYS A 134 1.42 -27.13 4.03
CA LYS A 134 2.45 -28.17 3.92
C LYS A 134 3.86 -27.64 4.19
N TYR A 135 4.16 -26.45 3.68
CA TYR A 135 5.50 -25.85 3.78
C TYR A 135 5.60 -24.78 4.87
N ARG A 136 4.52 -24.52 5.64
CA ARG A 136 4.51 -23.56 6.74
C ARG A 136 4.86 -22.13 6.31
N ASN A 137 4.44 -21.75 5.14
CA ASN A 137 4.82 -20.50 4.47
C ASN A 137 3.61 -19.74 3.90
N LEU A 138 2.41 -19.92 4.49
CA LEU A 138 1.17 -19.39 3.94
C LEU A 138 0.54 -18.33 4.84
N VAL A 139 0.05 -17.25 4.23
CA VAL A 139 -0.71 -16.17 4.86
C VAL A 139 -2.09 -16.10 4.24
N ALA A 140 -3.13 -15.97 5.07
CA ALA A 140 -4.49 -15.65 4.64
C ALA A 140 -4.77 -14.16 4.90
N THR A 141 -5.40 -13.49 3.92
CA THR A 141 -5.83 -12.09 3.97
C THR A 141 -7.01 -11.87 3.04
N ALA A 142 -7.52 -10.63 2.93
CA ALA A 142 -8.53 -10.29 1.91
C ALA A 142 -7.90 -10.19 0.51
N GLY A 143 -8.68 -10.46 -0.52
CA GLY A 143 -8.23 -10.41 -1.90
C GLY A 143 -7.81 -9.01 -2.33
N HIS A 144 -8.60 -7.99 -1.97
CA HIS A 144 -8.26 -6.59 -2.23
C HIS A 144 -6.98 -6.10 -1.51
N CYS A 145 -6.39 -6.89 -0.61
CA CYS A 145 -5.09 -6.61 0.01
C CYS A 145 -3.90 -7.18 -0.79
N VAL A 146 -4.16 -7.84 -1.92
CA VAL A 146 -3.16 -8.32 -2.89
C VAL A 146 -3.39 -7.80 -4.29
N TYR A 147 -4.64 -7.46 -4.64
CA TYR A 147 -5.00 -6.81 -5.90
C TYR A 147 -5.39 -5.35 -5.68
N ASP A 148 -4.95 -4.48 -6.57
CA ASP A 148 -5.44 -3.10 -6.60
C ASP A 148 -6.76 -3.04 -7.38
N ILE A 149 -7.87 -3.04 -6.66
CA ILE A 149 -9.22 -3.02 -7.24
C ILE A 149 -9.47 -1.78 -8.11
N LYS A 150 -8.79 -0.66 -7.82
CA LYS A 150 -8.92 0.56 -8.63
C LYS A 150 -8.18 0.50 -9.96
N ALA A 151 -7.08 -0.24 -9.99
CA ALA A 151 -6.22 -0.32 -11.16
C ALA A 151 -6.59 -1.45 -12.11
N ASN A 152 -7.52 -2.30 -11.71
CA ASN A 152 -8.02 -3.46 -12.45
C ASN A 152 -6.90 -4.33 -13.09
N ASP A 153 -6.70 -5.54 -12.64
CA ASP A 153 -5.79 -6.58 -13.14
C ASP A 153 -4.34 -6.59 -12.62
N GLU A 154 -3.96 -5.78 -11.62
CA GLU A 154 -2.58 -5.81 -11.18
C GLU A 154 -2.43 -6.03 -9.68
N VAL A 155 -1.56 -6.96 -9.31
CA VAL A 155 -1.17 -7.16 -7.91
C VAL A 155 -0.44 -5.92 -7.37
N VAL A 156 -0.62 -5.68 -6.08
CA VAL A 156 0.11 -4.63 -5.36
C VAL A 156 1.62 -4.95 -5.31
N SER A 157 2.45 -3.94 -5.13
CA SER A 157 3.89 -4.12 -5.10
C SER A 157 4.45 -4.17 -3.66
N LYS A 158 5.68 -4.68 -3.52
CA LYS A 158 6.44 -4.73 -2.25
C LYS A 158 5.71 -5.40 -1.08
N TRP A 159 4.85 -6.37 -1.37
CA TRP A 159 4.02 -7.04 -0.39
C TRP A 159 4.85 -7.81 0.65
N VAL A 160 4.59 -7.55 1.94
CA VAL A 160 5.21 -8.27 3.06
C VAL A 160 4.21 -8.53 4.16
N PHE A 161 4.40 -9.63 4.90
CA PHE A 161 3.67 -9.94 6.12
C PHE A 161 4.57 -9.78 7.34
N VAL A 162 4.06 -9.09 8.37
CA VAL A 162 4.76 -8.86 9.64
C VAL A 162 3.92 -9.45 10.78
N PRO A 163 4.16 -10.72 11.14
CA PRO A 163 3.43 -11.39 12.22
C PRO A 163 3.74 -10.75 13.57
N GLY A 164 2.72 -10.67 14.42
CA GLY A 164 2.85 -10.07 15.75
C GLY A 164 3.31 -8.62 15.74
N TYR A 165 3.03 -7.86 14.66
CA TYR A 165 3.40 -6.44 14.58
C TYR A 165 2.96 -5.68 15.84
N TYR A 166 3.87 -4.89 16.39
CA TYR A 166 3.61 -4.14 17.61
C TYR A 166 4.43 -2.84 17.62
N GLN A 167 3.76 -1.70 17.60
CA GLN A 167 4.37 -0.37 17.75
C GLN A 167 5.60 -0.13 16.83
N GLY A 168 5.49 -0.46 15.55
CA GLY A 168 6.58 -0.28 14.57
C GLY A 168 7.63 -1.38 14.59
N LYS A 169 7.47 -2.42 15.41
CA LYS A 169 8.41 -3.54 15.54
C LYS A 169 7.93 -4.77 14.78
N ALA A 170 8.88 -5.52 14.23
CA ALA A 170 8.69 -6.82 13.57
C ALA A 170 9.35 -7.94 14.41
N PRO A 171 8.77 -8.32 15.55
CA PRO A 171 9.43 -9.20 16.54
C PRO A 171 9.70 -10.60 16.02
N TRP A 172 8.97 -11.04 14.99
CA TRP A 172 9.08 -12.38 14.41
C TRP A 172 9.63 -12.37 12.99
N GLY A 173 10.20 -11.23 12.56
CA GLY A 173 10.70 -11.03 11.22
C GLY A 173 9.67 -10.46 10.25
N ILE A 174 10.13 -10.19 9.03
CA ILE A 174 9.37 -9.70 7.89
C ILE A 174 9.41 -10.78 6.81
N TYR A 175 8.25 -11.13 6.26
CA TYR A 175 8.08 -12.21 5.29
C TYR A 175 7.62 -11.64 3.96
N VAL A 176 8.46 -11.72 2.93
CA VAL A 176 8.12 -11.22 1.59
C VAL A 176 7.16 -12.16 0.90
N GLY A 177 6.10 -11.61 0.31
CA GLY A 177 5.17 -12.36 -0.53
C GLY A 177 5.85 -12.84 -1.81
N LYS A 178 5.74 -14.13 -2.09
CA LYS A 178 6.24 -14.74 -3.32
C LYS A 178 5.17 -14.81 -4.38
N GLN A 179 4.01 -15.38 -4.02
CA GLN A 179 2.90 -15.62 -4.93
C GLN A 179 1.58 -15.47 -4.20
N ALA A 180 0.64 -14.76 -4.81
CA ALA A 180 -0.73 -14.61 -4.34
C ALA A 180 -1.64 -15.58 -5.09
N PHE A 181 -2.59 -16.17 -4.37
CA PHE A 181 -3.63 -17.03 -4.90
C PHE A 181 -4.98 -16.44 -4.52
N THR A 182 -5.79 -16.13 -5.51
CA THR A 182 -7.15 -15.59 -5.36
C THR A 182 -8.12 -16.39 -6.19
N HIS A 183 -9.42 -16.20 -5.96
CA HIS A 183 -10.42 -16.74 -6.87
C HIS A 183 -10.40 -15.94 -8.17
N TYR A 184 -10.61 -16.62 -9.30
CA TYR A 184 -10.66 -16.01 -10.62
C TYR A 184 -11.72 -14.91 -10.74
N ASP A 185 -12.89 -15.09 -10.12
CA ASP A 185 -13.98 -14.11 -10.20
C ASP A 185 -13.62 -12.80 -9.49
N LEU A 186 -12.77 -12.84 -8.46
CA LEU A 186 -12.27 -11.63 -7.82
C LEU A 186 -11.32 -10.87 -8.76
N SER A 187 -10.33 -11.56 -9.33
CA SER A 187 -9.28 -10.95 -10.13
C SER A 187 -9.78 -10.41 -11.48
N VAL A 188 -10.75 -11.08 -12.08
CA VAL A 188 -11.24 -10.73 -13.43
C VAL A 188 -12.54 -9.94 -13.39
N TYR A 189 -13.40 -10.19 -12.41
CA TYR A 189 -14.74 -9.60 -12.36
C TYR A 189 -14.99 -8.70 -11.16
N GLU A 190 -13.98 -8.52 -10.26
CA GLU A 190 -14.13 -7.77 -9.00
C GLU A 190 -15.34 -8.27 -8.19
N ASP A 191 -15.49 -9.59 -8.13
CA ASP A 191 -16.52 -10.23 -7.35
C ASP A 191 -16.10 -10.34 -5.89
N PHE A 192 -16.64 -9.45 -5.06
CA PHE A 192 -16.32 -9.41 -3.63
C PHE A 192 -16.86 -10.60 -2.85
N ASP A 193 -17.73 -11.42 -3.45
CA ASP A 193 -18.12 -12.68 -2.83
C ASP A 193 -16.93 -13.64 -2.67
N ARG A 194 -15.88 -13.39 -3.44
CA ARG A 194 -14.60 -14.11 -3.43
C ARG A 194 -13.42 -13.28 -2.92
N ASP A 195 -13.67 -12.24 -2.10
CA ASP A 195 -12.64 -11.33 -1.60
C ASP A 195 -11.76 -11.97 -0.51
N TYR A 196 -11.01 -12.99 -0.88
CA TYR A 196 -10.00 -13.66 -0.07
C TYR A 196 -8.74 -13.96 -0.89
N ALA A 197 -7.60 -14.04 -0.20
CA ALA A 197 -6.32 -14.41 -0.80
C ALA A 197 -5.50 -15.29 0.15
N PHE A 198 -4.72 -16.19 -0.45
CA PHE A 198 -3.68 -16.96 0.21
C PHE A 198 -2.34 -16.62 -0.43
N VAL A 199 -1.39 -16.15 0.38
CA VAL A 199 -0.09 -15.68 -0.10
C VAL A 199 1.02 -16.56 0.43
N THR A 200 1.79 -17.18 -0.48
CA THR A 200 3.02 -17.87 -0.09
C THR A 200 4.11 -16.84 0.17
N VAL A 201 4.89 -17.04 1.22
CA VAL A 201 5.95 -16.12 1.62
C VAL A 201 7.30 -16.83 1.68
N TYR A 202 8.36 -16.09 1.37
CA TYR A 202 9.73 -16.54 1.61
C TYR A 202 9.99 -16.72 3.09
N ASN A 203 11.12 -17.38 3.44
CA ASN A 203 11.62 -17.37 4.80
C ASN A 203 11.68 -15.94 5.33
N GLY A 204 11.40 -15.80 6.61
CA GLY A 204 11.40 -14.50 7.27
C GLY A 204 12.81 -13.93 7.38
N VAL A 205 12.85 -12.62 7.41
CA VAL A 205 14.06 -11.87 7.66
C VAL A 205 13.88 -11.08 8.94
N GLY A 206 14.70 -11.38 9.94
CA GLY A 206 14.81 -10.65 11.18
C GLY A 206 16.11 -9.85 11.17
N GLY A 207 16.03 -8.59 11.57
CA GLY A 207 17.22 -7.78 11.83
C GLY A 207 17.45 -7.73 13.34
N VAL A 208 18.64 -8.07 13.77
CA VAL A 208 19.16 -7.45 14.98
C VAL A 208 19.65 -6.09 14.48
N PHE A 209 18.87 -5.04 14.72
CA PHE A 209 19.40 -3.69 14.64
C PHE A 209 20.47 -3.62 15.73
N ASN A 210 21.71 -3.87 15.36
CA ASN A 210 22.86 -3.61 16.19
C ASN A 210 23.04 -2.12 16.30
N GLY A 211 22.06 -1.40 16.80
CA GLY A 211 22.08 0.02 17.04
C GLY A 211 22.87 0.88 16.05
N SER A 212 22.71 2.15 16.07
CA SER A 212 23.61 3.05 15.37
C SER A 212 24.90 3.23 16.20
N LYS A 213 26.04 2.97 15.59
CA LYS A 213 27.34 3.28 16.18
C LYS A 213 27.73 4.70 15.80
N GLN A 214 28.04 5.53 16.79
CA GLN A 214 28.64 6.83 16.52
C GLN A 214 30.08 6.63 16.03
N VAL A 215 30.43 7.32 14.96
CA VAL A 215 31.72 7.20 14.29
C VAL A 215 32.28 8.59 13.95
N SER A 216 33.55 8.64 13.56
CA SER A 216 34.13 9.86 13.02
C SER A 216 33.52 10.23 11.67
N LYS A 217 33.62 11.49 11.26
CA LYS A 217 33.18 11.93 9.93
C LYS A 217 33.88 11.16 8.82
N SER A 218 35.16 10.88 8.97
CA SER A 218 35.93 10.09 7.99
C SER A 218 35.40 8.66 7.83
N GLU A 219 35.10 7.97 8.93
CA GLU A 219 34.48 6.65 8.90
C GLU A 219 33.07 6.71 8.30
N TYR A 220 32.29 7.74 8.63
CA TYR A 220 30.98 7.98 8.08
C TYR A 220 31.02 8.17 6.56
N ASP A 221 31.93 8.99 6.05
CA ASP A 221 32.08 9.27 4.63
C ASP A 221 32.49 8.01 3.85
N ALA A 222 33.41 7.22 4.41
CA ALA A 222 33.91 5.97 3.82
C ALA A 222 32.86 4.85 3.82
N TYR A 223 31.91 4.88 4.76
CA TYR A 223 30.92 3.83 4.89
C TYR A 223 29.89 3.86 3.77
N LYS A 224 29.70 2.73 3.07
CA LYS A 224 28.77 2.58 1.92
C LYS A 224 27.39 2.09 2.33
N GLY A 225 27.19 1.64 3.57
CA GLY A 225 25.90 1.20 4.11
C GLY A 225 24.99 2.34 4.57
N GLU A 226 23.96 1.99 5.30
CA GLU A 226 23.05 2.96 5.88
C GLU A 226 23.75 3.81 6.95
N LYS A 227 23.57 5.12 6.86
CA LYS A 227 24.18 6.08 7.74
C LYS A 227 23.32 7.34 7.87
N TYR A 228 23.42 8.01 9.00
CA TYR A 228 22.74 9.28 9.23
C TYR A 228 23.58 10.21 10.13
N VAL A 229 23.26 11.49 10.08
CA VAL A 229 23.89 12.52 10.93
C VAL A 229 22.80 13.22 11.74
N LYS A 230 23.08 13.41 13.03
CA LYS A 230 22.31 14.35 13.85
C LYS A 230 23.03 15.68 13.78
N LYS A 231 22.33 16.70 13.26
CA LYS A 231 22.86 18.06 13.11
C LYS A 231 22.36 18.93 14.27
N THR A 232 23.27 19.66 14.90
CA THR A 232 22.95 20.72 15.84
C THR A 232 23.42 22.03 15.25
N GLU A 233 22.51 22.97 15.02
CA GLU A 233 22.85 24.29 14.46
C GLU A 233 23.70 25.09 15.47
N ILE A 234 24.74 25.75 14.96
CA ILE A 234 25.71 26.51 15.71
C ILE A 234 25.96 27.87 15.05
N THR A 235 26.62 28.76 15.71
CA THR A 235 27.04 30.05 15.17
C THR A 235 28.26 29.91 14.25
N ALA A 236 28.50 30.92 13.39
CA ALA A 236 29.71 30.99 12.56
C ALA A 236 30.98 30.95 13.40
N ALA A 237 31.00 31.66 14.55
CA ALA A 237 32.16 31.71 15.45
C ALA A 237 32.45 30.33 16.08
N GLU A 238 31.43 29.58 16.48
CA GLU A 238 31.57 28.20 16.97
C GLU A 238 32.05 27.24 15.86
N TYR A 239 31.61 27.46 14.64
CA TYR A 239 32.10 26.73 13.48
C TYR A 239 33.58 26.98 13.26
N ASP A 240 34.02 28.23 13.20
CA ASP A 240 35.42 28.60 12.98
C ASP A 240 36.35 28.04 14.08
N ALA A 241 35.93 28.16 15.35
CA ALA A 241 36.65 27.57 16.49
C ALA A 241 36.72 26.03 16.39
N GLY A 242 35.61 25.39 15.97
CA GLY A 242 35.55 23.96 15.78
C GLY A 242 36.44 23.46 14.64
N VAL A 243 36.41 24.11 13.49
CA VAL A 243 37.27 23.79 12.35
C VAL A 243 38.74 24.00 12.68
N SER A 244 39.09 25.07 13.42
CA SER A 244 40.46 25.31 13.89
C SER A 244 40.97 24.17 14.78
N LYS A 245 40.11 23.56 15.58
CA LYS A 245 40.47 22.49 16.52
C LYS A 245 40.46 21.09 15.88
N TYR A 246 39.49 20.81 15.02
CA TYR A 246 39.22 19.45 14.49
C TYR A 246 39.51 19.31 12.99
N GLY A 247 39.82 20.40 12.30
CA GLY A 247 40.04 20.43 10.87
C GLY A 247 38.73 20.42 10.05
N GLU A 248 38.83 20.68 8.75
CA GLU A 248 37.68 20.72 7.83
C GLU A 248 36.93 19.37 7.70
N ASN A 249 37.63 18.26 7.93
CA ASN A 249 37.04 16.92 7.96
C ASN A 249 36.51 16.51 9.35
N GLY A 250 36.45 17.45 10.26
CA GLY A 250 35.91 17.28 11.61
C GLY A 250 34.39 17.31 11.65
N PRO A 251 33.80 17.30 12.85
CA PRO A 251 32.34 17.27 13.01
C PRO A 251 31.67 18.63 12.73
N PHE A 252 32.43 19.72 12.61
CA PHE A 252 31.89 21.05 12.32
C PHE A 252 31.79 21.25 10.83
N GLN A 253 30.59 21.53 10.36
CA GLN A 253 30.28 21.59 8.93
C GLN A 253 29.43 22.82 8.62
N LYS A 254 29.44 23.24 7.35
CA LYS A 254 28.57 24.28 6.84
C LYS A 254 27.88 23.81 5.55
N GLU A 255 26.70 24.32 5.30
CA GLU A 255 25.96 24.07 4.07
C GLU A 255 25.21 25.33 3.65
N SER A 256 25.10 25.52 2.34
CA SER A 256 24.28 26.59 1.79
C SER A 256 22.84 26.10 1.70
N VAL A 257 21.94 26.72 2.44
CA VAL A 257 20.51 26.40 2.45
C VAL A 257 19.77 27.52 1.73
N THR A 258 19.10 27.16 0.65
CA THR A 258 18.22 28.08 -0.07
C THR A 258 16.81 27.97 0.49
N SER A 259 16.23 29.10 0.90
CA SER A 259 14.87 29.14 1.43
C SER A 259 13.85 28.73 0.36
N SER A 260 12.69 28.25 0.80
CA SER A 260 11.54 28.14 -0.10
C SER A 260 11.25 29.49 -0.73
N PRO A 261 10.83 29.53 -2.02
CA PRO A 261 10.53 30.77 -2.70
C PRO A 261 9.38 31.52 -2.02
N GLU A 262 9.62 32.76 -1.62
CA GLU A 262 8.60 33.66 -1.09
C GLU A 262 8.05 34.56 -2.20
N THR A 263 6.75 34.86 -2.18
CA THR A 263 6.15 35.79 -3.13
C THR A 263 6.58 37.20 -2.82
N VAL A 264 7.14 37.87 -3.83
CA VAL A 264 7.60 39.27 -3.72
C VAL A 264 6.91 40.14 -4.75
N GLY A 265 7.05 41.44 -4.64
CA GLY A 265 6.61 42.39 -5.66
C GLY A 265 7.47 42.31 -6.94
N LYS A 266 6.92 42.77 -8.06
CA LYS A 266 7.65 42.95 -9.29
C LYS A 266 8.80 43.96 -9.08
N PRO A 267 10.04 43.68 -9.53
CA PRO A 267 11.12 44.65 -9.48
C PRO A 267 10.74 45.91 -10.25
N ALA A 268 11.05 47.09 -9.70
CA ALA A 268 10.72 48.37 -10.31
C ALA A 268 11.34 48.55 -11.72
N SER A 269 12.48 47.90 -11.98
CA SER A 269 13.15 47.91 -13.28
C SER A 269 12.41 47.15 -14.38
N VAL A 270 11.37 46.37 -14.03
CA VAL A 270 10.61 45.57 -15.00
C VAL A 270 9.42 46.35 -15.50
N VAL A 271 9.52 46.84 -16.74
CA VAL A 271 8.48 47.61 -17.41
C VAL A 271 7.94 46.90 -18.66
N ASP A 272 8.71 46.00 -19.26
CA ASP A 272 8.38 45.26 -20.47
C ASP A 272 8.98 43.84 -20.45
N TYR A 273 8.78 43.08 -21.52
CA TYR A 273 9.30 41.72 -21.66
C TYR A 273 10.84 41.67 -21.64
N ASN A 274 11.52 42.62 -22.26
CA ASN A 274 12.98 42.62 -22.33
C ASN A 274 13.60 42.82 -20.94
N SER A 275 13.05 43.71 -20.14
CA SER A 275 13.45 43.93 -18.75
C SER A 275 13.06 42.77 -17.82
N ALA A 276 12.01 42.01 -18.15
CA ALA A 276 11.61 40.80 -17.41
C ALA A 276 12.46 39.56 -17.75
N LYS A 277 13.03 39.49 -18.95
CA LYS A 277 13.75 38.32 -19.47
C LYS A 277 14.87 37.79 -18.55
N PRO A 278 15.71 38.61 -17.89
CA PRO A 278 16.73 38.11 -16.99
C PRO A 278 16.18 37.33 -15.78
N TYR A 279 14.93 37.58 -15.41
CA TYR A 279 14.26 36.90 -14.27
C TYR A 279 13.57 35.59 -14.65
N LEU A 280 13.49 35.26 -15.95
CA LEU A 280 12.92 34.01 -16.46
C LEU A 280 13.92 32.85 -16.52
N THR A 281 15.17 33.08 -16.17
CA THR A 281 16.21 32.04 -16.12
C THR A 281 16.02 31.10 -14.93
N ALA A 282 16.71 29.97 -14.94
CA ALA A 282 16.63 29.00 -13.85
C ALA A 282 16.99 29.59 -12.47
N THR A 283 17.96 30.50 -12.45
CA THR A 283 18.45 31.16 -11.21
C THR A 283 17.80 32.53 -10.94
N GLY A 284 17.14 33.11 -11.94
CA GLY A 284 16.63 34.47 -11.87
C GLY A 284 17.73 35.52 -11.89
N LYS A 285 17.43 36.70 -11.39
CA LYS A 285 18.37 37.81 -11.19
C LYS A 285 18.27 38.32 -9.76
N ASP A 286 19.40 38.48 -9.09
CA ASP A 286 19.50 38.96 -7.70
C ASP A 286 18.62 38.18 -6.69
N GLY A 287 18.50 36.85 -6.91
CA GLY A 287 17.66 35.96 -6.09
C GLY A 287 16.16 36.07 -6.39
N VAL A 288 15.76 36.96 -7.29
CA VAL A 288 14.36 37.13 -7.71
C VAL A 288 14.12 36.42 -9.05
N LYS A 289 13.03 35.68 -9.13
CA LYS A 289 12.65 34.91 -10.31
C LYS A 289 11.20 35.17 -10.68
N LEU A 290 10.95 35.30 -11.97
CA LEU A 290 9.59 35.30 -12.53
C LEU A 290 9.20 33.86 -12.88
N THR A 291 8.21 33.33 -12.20
CA THR A 291 7.67 31.98 -12.41
C THR A 291 6.24 32.05 -12.95
N SER A 292 5.77 30.92 -13.45
CA SER A 292 4.36 30.74 -13.82
C SER A 292 3.67 29.82 -12.80
N VAL A 293 2.40 30.11 -12.53
CA VAL A 293 1.52 29.27 -11.70
C VAL A 293 0.32 28.89 -12.55
N GLU A 294 0.01 27.59 -12.60
CA GLU A 294 -1.17 27.12 -13.29
C GLU A 294 -2.44 27.55 -12.57
N VAL A 295 -3.44 27.99 -13.32
CA VAL A 295 -4.72 28.47 -12.82
C VAL A 295 -5.85 27.96 -13.71
N THR A 296 -7.09 28.10 -13.25
CA THR A 296 -8.27 27.79 -14.06
C THR A 296 -8.42 28.76 -15.24
N GLU A 297 -9.13 28.34 -16.28
CA GLU A 297 -9.46 29.20 -17.42
C GLU A 297 -10.14 30.50 -16.99
N LEU A 298 -11.05 30.44 -16.02
CA LEU A 298 -11.75 31.62 -15.49
C LEU A 298 -10.79 32.59 -14.80
N GLN A 299 -9.89 32.07 -13.96
CA GLN A 299 -8.87 32.90 -13.29
C GLN A 299 -7.94 33.56 -14.31
N TYR A 300 -7.52 32.83 -15.34
CA TYR A 300 -6.70 33.38 -16.42
C TYR A 300 -7.44 34.44 -17.21
N THR A 301 -8.70 34.21 -17.57
CA THR A 301 -9.51 35.15 -18.33
C THR A 301 -9.64 36.50 -17.61
N ASN A 302 -9.84 36.45 -16.31
CA ASN A 302 -9.97 37.61 -15.44
C ASN A 302 -8.64 38.23 -15.01
N ALA A 303 -7.51 37.57 -15.27
CA ALA A 303 -6.20 38.08 -14.92
C ALA A 303 -5.83 39.31 -15.76
N PRO A 304 -5.19 40.33 -15.17
CA PRO A 304 -4.75 41.52 -15.93
C PRO A 304 -3.61 41.19 -16.90
N ASN A 305 -3.40 42.06 -17.87
CA ASN A 305 -2.17 42.07 -18.64
C ASN A 305 -1.08 42.81 -17.83
N GLY A 306 0.19 42.64 -18.25
CA GLY A 306 1.32 43.32 -17.59
C GLY A 306 2.28 42.37 -16.93
N PHE A 307 3.10 42.86 -16.01
CA PHE A 307 4.20 42.11 -15.40
C PHE A 307 4.05 41.91 -13.87
N ASP A 308 3.02 42.46 -13.28
CA ASP A 308 2.78 42.27 -11.85
C ASP A 308 2.36 40.83 -11.51
N ASN A 309 2.38 40.50 -10.23
CA ASN A 309 1.84 39.22 -9.77
C ASN A 309 0.39 39.05 -10.24
N ASN A 310 0.03 37.83 -10.57
CA ASN A 310 -1.26 37.41 -11.09
C ASN A 310 -1.59 37.91 -12.48
N ALA A 311 -0.71 38.67 -13.16
CA ALA A 311 -0.90 38.98 -14.55
C ALA A 311 -0.72 37.75 -15.45
N LYS A 312 -1.39 37.74 -16.62
CA LYS A 312 -1.29 36.65 -17.60
C LYS A 312 0.16 36.38 -17.97
N PHE A 313 0.60 35.12 -17.81
CA PHE A 313 1.93 34.72 -18.24
C PHE A 313 1.94 34.58 -19.75
N VAL A 314 2.95 35.13 -20.41
CA VAL A 314 3.12 35.04 -21.86
C VAL A 314 4.19 33.98 -22.16
N GLY A 315 3.77 32.86 -22.74
CA GLY A 315 4.65 31.77 -23.13
C GLY A 315 4.07 31.02 -24.32
N PRO A 316 4.87 30.29 -25.10
CA PRO A 316 4.44 29.71 -26.37
C PRO A 316 3.31 28.67 -26.23
N THR A 317 3.14 28.10 -25.06
CA THR A 317 2.11 27.07 -24.81
C THR A 317 0.97 27.56 -23.91
N ASN A 318 1.06 28.78 -23.37
CA ASN A 318 0.04 29.32 -22.45
C ASN A 318 -1.25 29.63 -23.20
N ALA A 319 -2.35 29.11 -22.72
CA ALA A 319 -3.70 29.21 -23.31
C ALA A 319 -3.82 28.66 -24.77
N SER A 320 -2.78 27.99 -25.26
CA SER A 320 -2.79 27.39 -26.60
C SER A 320 -3.22 25.93 -26.51
N ALA A 321 -3.96 25.46 -27.53
CA ALA A 321 -4.32 24.07 -27.65
C ALA A 321 -3.08 23.21 -27.96
N GLN A 322 -2.89 22.13 -27.21
CA GLN A 322 -1.86 21.15 -27.45
C GLN A 322 -2.53 19.79 -27.66
N PHE A 323 -2.16 19.08 -28.71
CA PHE A 323 -2.62 17.72 -28.92
C PHE A 323 -1.89 16.77 -27.99
N ILE A 324 -2.64 15.81 -27.45
CA ILE A 324 -2.16 14.81 -26.51
C ILE A 324 -2.67 13.41 -26.89
N SER A 325 -2.07 12.37 -26.35
CA SER A 325 -2.57 11.02 -26.53
C SER A 325 -3.88 10.78 -25.75
N GLN A 326 -4.62 9.75 -26.13
CA GLN A 326 -5.81 9.34 -25.39
C GLN A 326 -5.49 8.97 -23.95
N GLU A 327 -4.34 8.34 -23.73
CA GLU A 327 -3.87 7.97 -22.41
C GLU A 327 -3.60 9.21 -21.54
N GLU A 328 -2.88 10.19 -22.07
CA GLU A 328 -2.65 11.45 -21.37
C GLU A 328 -3.96 12.20 -21.10
N TYR A 329 -4.92 12.17 -22.04
CA TYR A 329 -6.24 12.75 -21.84
C TYR A 329 -6.97 12.14 -20.65
N LYS A 330 -7.01 10.79 -20.56
CA LYS A 330 -7.63 10.10 -19.44
C LYS A 330 -6.96 10.41 -18.11
N LYS A 331 -5.61 10.44 -18.09
CA LYS A 331 -4.84 10.83 -16.92
C LYS A 331 -5.17 12.23 -16.44
N LEU A 332 -5.17 13.22 -17.35
CA LEU A 332 -5.47 14.61 -17.01
C LEU A 332 -6.91 14.83 -16.58
N LEU A 333 -7.88 14.03 -17.09
CA LEU A 333 -9.25 14.05 -16.60
C LEU A 333 -9.33 13.62 -15.13
N ALA A 334 -8.61 12.57 -14.75
CA ALA A 334 -8.53 12.11 -13.36
C ALA A 334 -7.84 13.16 -12.47
N GLU A 335 -6.70 13.71 -12.91
CA GLU A 335 -5.98 14.77 -12.20
C GLU A 335 -6.82 16.05 -12.05
N LYS A 336 -7.68 16.35 -13.02
CA LYS A 336 -8.63 17.46 -12.95
C LYS A 336 -9.72 17.22 -11.90
N ALA A 337 -10.25 16.00 -11.81
CA ALA A 337 -11.20 15.62 -10.78
C ALA A 337 -10.61 15.74 -9.37
N ASP A 338 -9.32 15.45 -9.22
CA ASP A 338 -8.57 15.59 -7.97
C ASP A 338 -8.06 17.04 -7.70
N GLY A 339 -8.35 18.00 -8.58
CA GLY A 339 -7.87 19.38 -8.47
C GLY A 339 -6.36 19.55 -8.70
N LYS A 340 -5.67 18.53 -9.22
CA LYS A 340 -4.23 18.56 -9.52
C LYS A 340 -3.92 19.20 -10.88
N PHE A 341 -4.84 19.13 -11.83
CA PHE A 341 -4.76 19.78 -13.14
C PHE A 341 -5.84 20.86 -13.23
N LEU A 342 -5.47 22.11 -13.44
CA LEU A 342 -6.38 23.25 -13.45
C LEU A 342 -6.79 23.67 -14.87
N GLY A 343 -6.11 23.15 -15.87
CA GLY A 343 -6.34 23.43 -17.28
C GLY A 343 -7.67 22.86 -17.82
N LYS A 344 -7.84 22.96 -19.14
CA LYS A 344 -8.94 22.36 -19.88
C LYS A 344 -8.44 21.16 -20.66
N VAL A 345 -9.14 20.02 -20.58
CA VAL A 345 -8.97 18.90 -21.51
C VAL A 345 -10.22 18.77 -22.37
N PHE A 346 -10.05 18.37 -23.64
CA PHE A 346 -11.14 18.28 -24.59
C PHE A 346 -10.89 17.16 -25.60
N GLY A 347 -11.96 16.50 -26.03
CA GLY A 347 -11.96 15.58 -27.15
C GLY A 347 -12.45 16.27 -28.40
N LEU A 348 -11.91 15.88 -29.56
CA LEU A 348 -12.28 16.40 -30.88
C LEU A 348 -12.90 15.29 -31.73
N ASP A 349 -13.95 15.60 -32.43
CA ASP A 349 -14.55 14.72 -33.44
C ASP A 349 -13.72 14.71 -34.76
N LYS A 350 -14.18 13.93 -35.74
CA LYS A 350 -13.53 13.82 -37.06
C LYS A 350 -13.41 15.15 -37.82
N ASP A 351 -14.26 16.12 -37.50
CA ASP A 351 -14.30 17.44 -38.13
C ASP A 351 -13.50 18.48 -37.30
N GLY A 352 -12.80 18.05 -36.26
CA GLY A 352 -11.96 18.87 -35.39
C GLY A 352 -12.74 19.73 -34.38
N LYS A 353 -14.03 19.47 -34.16
CA LYS A 353 -14.85 20.18 -33.19
C LYS A 353 -14.79 19.51 -31.83
N GLU A 354 -14.79 20.31 -30.75
CA GLU A 354 -14.87 19.80 -29.40
C GLU A 354 -16.17 19.01 -29.20
N THR A 355 -16.07 17.80 -28.63
CA THR A 355 -17.20 16.94 -28.31
C THR A 355 -17.01 16.28 -26.95
N SER A 356 -18.09 16.22 -26.18
CA SER A 356 -18.14 15.50 -24.92
C SER A 356 -18.58 14.03 -25.09
N ASP A 357 -19.01 13.64 -26.31
CA ASP A 357 -19.41 12.27 -26.60
C ASP A 357 -18.17 11.39 -26.84
N PRO A 358 -17.84 10.45 -25.93
CA PRO A 358 -16.63 9.63 -26.04
C PRO A 358 -16.59 8.78 -27.32
N ALA A 359 -17.75 8.43 -27.88
CA ALA A 359 -17.85 7.61 -29.09
C ALA A 359 -17.47 8.39 -30.37
N LYS A 360 -17.49 9.71 -30.31
CA LYS A 360 -17.14 10.61 -31.43
C LYS A 360 -15.73 11.17 -31.32
N GLN A 361 -15.07 11.00 -30.19
CA GLN A 361 -13.72 11.52 -29.99
C GLN A 361 -12.69 10.71 -30.78
N VAL A 362 -11.98 11.37 -31.68
CA VAL A 362 -10.89 10.79 -32.49
C VAL A 362 -9.53 11.42 -32.22
N ASN A 363 -9.51 12.60 -31.63
CA ASN A 363 -8.31 13.31 -31.18
C ASN A 363 -8.56 13.96 -29.82
N TRP A 364 -7.49 14.23 -29.10
CA TRP A 364 -7.55 14.80 -27.76
C TRP A 364 -6.60 15.97 -27.62
N GLY A 365 -6.98 16.92 -26.78
CA GLY A 365 -6.16 18.09 -26.53
C GLY A 365 -6.27 18.60 -25.09
N LYS A 366 -5.29 19.43 -24.73
CA LYS A 366 -5.28 20.19 -23.49
C LYS A 366 -5.00 21.67 -23.75
N LYS A 367 -5.47 22.50 -22.83
CA LYS A 367 -5.05 23.90 -22.67
C LYS A 367 -4.67 24.14 -21.23
N GLN A 368 -3.53 24.74 -21.01
CA GLN A 368 -3.08 25.14 -19.68
C GLN A 368 -3.01 26.65 -19.60
N PHE A 369 -3.35 27.19 -18.45
CA PHE A 369 -3.46 28.62 -18.22
C PHE A 369 -2.54 29.01 -17.09
N PHE A 370 -1.66 29.98 -17.33
CA PHE A 370 -0.65 30.38 -16.38
C PHE A 370 -0.69 31.87 -16.11
N ILE A 371 -0.52 32.25 -14.87
CA ILE A 371 -0.31 33.62 -14.43
C ILE A 371 1.11 33.79 -13.89
N LYS A 372 1.59 35.04 -13.86
CA LYS A 372 2.90 35.41 -13.35
C LYS A 372 2.95 35.36 -11.83
N LYS A 373 4.10 34.94 -11.32
CA LYS A 373 4.42 35.02 -9.91
C LYS A 373 5.89 35.38 -9.73
N TRP A 374 6.13 36.48 -9.05
CA TRP A 374 7.46 36.90 -8.64
C TRP A 374 7.80 36.22 -7.32
N VAL A 375 8.93 35.54 -7.30
CA VAL A 375 9.39 34.84 -6.11
C VAL A 375 10.84 35.18 -5.82
N LYS A 376 11.19 35.21 -4.53
CA LYS A 376 12.56 35.39 -4.07
C LYS A 376 12.96 34.23 -3.19
N SER A 377 14.11 33.68 -3.47
CA SER A 377 14.79 32.73 -2.59
C SER A 377 16.05 33.36 -2.05
N THR A 378 16.30 33.20 -0.78
CA THR A 378 17.54 33.63 -0.13
C THR A 378 18.37 32.40 0.19
N THR A 379 19.65 32.47 -0.15
CA THR A 379 20.61 31.44 0.26
C THR A 379 21.38 31.98 1.45
N LYS A 380 21.38 31.21 2.54
CA LYS A 380 22.17 31.49 3.73
C LYS A 380 23.12 30.33 4.02
N GLU A 381 24.27 30.61 4.56
CA GLU A 381 25.12 29.59 5.16
C GLU A 381 24.56 29.21 6.52
N VAL A 382 24.39 27.91 6.73
CA VAL A 382 24.03 27.33 8.02
C VAL A 382 25.20 26.51 8.51
N TYR A 383 25.55 26.74 9.75
CA TYR A 383 26.66 26.07 10.41
C TYR A 383 26.11 25.08 11.42
N TRP A 384 26.69 23.88 11.46
CA TRP A 384 26.22 22.83 12.36
C TRP A 384 27.36 21.92 12.82
N VAL A 385 27.20 21.35 14.00
CA VAL A 385 28.04 20.26 14.49
C VAL A 385 27.29 18.96 14.35
N GLY A 386 27.95 17.93 13.78
CA GLY A 386 27.37 16.64 13.47
C GLY A 386 27.81 15.53 14.41
N GLU A 387 26.85 14.76 14.88
CA GLU A 387 27.10 13.42 15.39
C GLU A 387 26.83 12.41 14.25
N PHE A 388 27.87 11.73 13.81
CA PHE A 388 27.81 10.82 12.66
C PHE A 388 27.57 9.39 13.12
N TYR A 389 26.61 8.72 12.52
CA TYR A 389 26.20 7.35 12.87
C TYR A 389 26.19 6.45 11.64
N ILE A 390 26.78 5.28 11.78
CA ILE A 390 26.59 4.16 10.83
C ILE A 390 25.63 3.16 11.45
N VAL A 391 24.77 2.58 10.60
CA VAL A 391 23.82 1.55 11.01
C VAL A 391 24.34 0.21 10.54
N ALA A 392 24.70 -0.63 11.48
CA ALA A 392 25.08 -2.01 11.15
C ALA A 392 23.81 -2.86 11.05
N HIS A 393 23.46 -3.26 9.83
CA HIS A 393 22.40 -4.22 9.59
C HIS A 393 22.97 -5.64 9.58
N ALA A 394 22.68 -6.42 10.60
CA ALA A 394 22.81 -7.85 10.51
C ALA A 394 21.43 -8.44 10.14
N VAL A 395 21.21 -8.64 8.86
CA VAL A 395 20.02 -9.34 8.38
C VAL A 395 20.20 -10.84 8.58
N LYS A 396 19.29 -11.45 9.32
CA LYS A 396 19.31 -12.88 9.61
C LYS A 396 18.09 -13.56 9.00
N ASP A 397 18.30 -14.66 8.29
CA ASP A 397 17.20 -15.59 7.96
C ASP A 397 16.61 -16.13 9.27
N THR A 398 15.32 -15.90 9.48
CA THR A 398 14.59 -16.38 10.66
C THR A 398 13.88 -17.71 10.41
N GLY A 399 13.96 -18.26 9.21
CA GLY A 399 13.29 -19.49 8.82
C GLY A 399 11.83 -19.29 8.38
N ARG A 400 11.10 -20.39 8.26
CA ARG A 400 9.73 -20.41 7.74
C ARG A 400 8.76 -19.77 8.73
N LEU A 401 7.74 -19.11 8.17
CA LEU A 401 6.70 -18.39 8.92
C LEU A 401 6.04 -19.26 10.01
N GLY A 402 5.53 -20.43 9.63
CA GLY A 402 4.81 -21.31 10.56
C GLY A 402 5.70 -21.97 11.62
N ASP A 403 7.02 -22.06 11.39
CA ASP A 403 7.96 -22.53 12.42
C ASP A 403 8.14 -21.48 13.52
N ASN A 404 8.10 -20.20 13.17
CA ASN A 404 8.30 -19.08 14.10
C ASN A 404 7.04 -18.70 14.88
N VAL A 405 5.89 -18.67 14.20
CA VAL A 405 4.66 -18.14 14.80
C VAL A 405 3.50 -19.12 14.84
N GLY A 406 3.70 -20.33 14.31
CA GLY A 406 2.61 -21.27 14.08
C GLY A 406 1.74 -20.84 12.90
N GLY A 407 0.67 -21.58 12.65
CA GLY A 407 -0.35 -21.29 11.66
C GLY A 407 -1.72 -21.64 12.19
N GLN A 408 -2.69 -20.76 12.04
CA GLN A 408 -4.09 -21.04 12.32
C GLN A 408 -4.56 -22.21 11.46
N GLY A 409 -5.51 -23.01 11.95
CA GLY A 409 -6.17 -24.02 11.13
C GLY A 409 -6.99 -23.39 10.02
N PHE A 410 -7.49 -24.20 9.10
CA PHE A 410 -8.37 -23.79 8.02
C PHE A 410 -9.69 -24.58 8.09
N SER A 411 -10.81 -23.92 7.83
CA SER A 411 -12.13 -24.57 7.79
C SER A 411 -12.98 -23.99 6.68
N TRP A 412 -13.85 -24.83 6.12
CA TRP A 412 -14.78 -24.47 5.06
C TRP A 412 -16.13 -25.19 5.25
N ASN A 413 -17.17 -24.69 4.64
CA ASN A 413 -18.54 -25.22 4.72
C ASN A 413 -19.08 -25.38 6.14
N GLN A 414 -18.72 -24.46 7.06
CA GLN A 414 -19.11 -24.56 8.47
C GLN A 414 -20.51 -24.03 8.77
N GLY A 415 -21.17 -23.43 7.77
CA GLY A 415 -22.47 -22.77 7.92
C GLY A 415 -22.38 -21.42 8.64
N THR A 416 -23.52 -20.76 8.73
CA THR A 416 -23.69 -19.44 9.36
C THR A 416 -24.06 -19.56 10.85
N GLY A 417 -24.22 -18.44 11.56
CA GLY A 417 -24.62 -18.45 12.98
C GLY A 417 -23.55 -19.03 13.91
N LYS A 418 -22.29 -18.96 13.56
CA LYS A 418 -21.16 -19.50 14.34
C LYS A 418 -20.52 -18.45 15.23
N VAL A 419 -19.98 -18.89 16.36
CA VAL A 419 -19.18 -18.01 17.23
C VAL A 419 -17.76 -17.95 16.70
N VAL A 420 -17.31 -16.73 16.45
CA VAL A 420 -15.96 -16.45 15.94
C VAL A 420 -15.25 -15.43 16.83
N ARG A 421 -13.93 -15.50 16.80
CA ARG A 421 -13.04 -14.45 17.30
C ARG A 421 -12.16 -13.96 16.14
N THR A 422 -12.00 -12.66 16.05
CA THR A 422 -11.19 -12.04 15.00
C THR A 422 -10.19 -11.07 15.61
N PHE A 423 -9.06 -10.87 14.95
CA PHE A 423 -7.97 -9.98 15.37
C PHE A 423 -7.42 -9.24 14.15
N GLY A 424 -7.23 -7.91 14.29
CA GLY A 424 -6.69 -7.10 13.20
C GLY A 424 -6.21 -5.74 13.69
N TYR A 425 -5.82 -4.86 12.75
CA TYR A 425 -5.18 -3.58 13.02
C TYR A 425 -5.98 -2.40 12.45
N PRO A 426 -7.11 -2.02 13.05
CA PRO A 426 -7.91 -0.90 12.59
C PRO A 426 -7.18 0.42 12.79
N TYR A 427 -7.41 1.40 11.89
CA TYR A 427 -6.77 2.72 11.95
C TYR A 427 -7.55 3.82 11.24
N ALA A 428 -8.16 3.54 10.07
CA ALA A 428 -8.88 4.54 9.31
C ALA A 428 -9.94 5.24 10.17
N LYS A 429 -10.39 6.40 9.72
CA LYS A 429 -11.50 7.12 10.36
C LYS A 429 -12.81 6.42 10.04
N HIS A 430 -13.75 6.50 10.95
CA HIS A 430 -15.16 6.31 10.61
C HIS A 430 -15.65 7.40 9.64
N PRO A 431 -16.77 7.22 8.92
CA PRO A 431 -17.33 8.27 8.07
C PRO A 431 -17.61 9.60 8.79
N ASP A 432 -17.96 9.58 10.08
CA ASP A 432 -18.13 10.77 10.93
C ASP A 432 -16.81 11.50 11.26
N GLY A 433 -15.67 10.98 10.79
CA GLY A 433 -14.33 11.51 11.06
C GLY A 433 -13.68 11.02 12.34
N SER A 434 -14.41 10.28 13.19
CA SER A 434 -13.87 9.70 14.43
C SER A 434 -12.78 8.67 14.14
N LYS A 435 -11.66 8.77 14.87
CA LYS A 435 -10.49 7.89 14.72
C LYS A 435 -10.13 7.19 16.04
N PRO A 436 -10.89 6.17 16.45
CA PRO A 436 -10.70 5.53 17.76
C PRO A 436 -9.46 4.63 17.85
N TYR A 437 -8.83 4.28 16.74
CA TYR A 437 -7.77 3.28 16.69
C TYR A 437 -6.45 3.87 16.21
N SER A 438 -5.35 3.39 16.79
CA SER A 438 -3.99 3.83 16.44
C SER A 438 -3.31 2.97 15.36
N GLY A 439 -3.83 1.78 15.07
CA GLY A 439 -3.24 0.83 14.13
C GLY A 439 -1.91 0.20 14.58
N VAL A 440 -1.35 0.59 15.71
CA VAL A 440 -0.02 0.12 16.16
C VAL A 440 -0.08 -1.14 17.02
N THR A 441 -1.28 -1.50 17.50
CA THR A 441 -1.56 -2.72 18.27
C THR A 441 -2.80 -3.39 17.72
N PRO A 442 -2.87 -4.74 17.74
CA PRO A 442 -4.05 -5.44 17.28
C PRO A 442 -5.25 -5.20 18.20
N LYS A 443 -6.43 -5.24 17.61
CA LYS A 443 -7.73 -5.21 18.29
C LYS A 443 -8.45 -6.51 17.98
N TRP A 444 -9.45 -6.85 18.79
CA TRP A 444 -10.21 -8.08 18.59
C TRP A 444 -11.71 -7.84 18.74
N CYS A 445 -12.48 -8.66 18.02
CA CYS A 445 -13.90 -8.81 18.23
C CYS A 445 -14.23 -10.28 18.53
N TYR A 446 -15.35 -10.47 19.21
CA TYR A 446 -15.90 -11.78 19.53
C TYR A 446 -17.41 -11.69 19.42
N GLY A 447 -18.00 -12.61 18.69
CA GLY A 447 -19.44 -12.62 18.51
C GLY A 447 -19.94 -13.82 17.72
N LYS A 448 -21.25 -13.91 17.62
CA LYS A 448 -21.94 -14.87 16.77
C LYS A 448 -22.20 -14.22 15.42
N THR A 449 -21.84 -14.91 14.35
CA THR A 449 -22.11 -14.44 12.99
C THR A 449 -23.60 -14.43 12.70
N GLY A 450 -24.01 -13.64 11.71
CA GLY A 450 -25.39 -13.60 11.24
C GLY A 450 -25.94 -15.01 10.95
N PRO A 451 -27.25 -15.23 11.15
CA PRO A 451 -27.88 -16.53 10.96
C PRO A 451 -28.04 -16.92 9.48
N LYS A 452 -27.90 -15.96 8.57
CA LYS A 452 -28.06 -16.12 7.13
C LYS A 452 -26.92 -15.43 6.40
N ALA A 453 -26.72 -15.80 5.13
CA ALA A 453 -25.79 -15.12 4.26
C ALA A 453 -26.24 -13.67 3.97
N THR A 454 -25.27 -12.79 3.80
CA THR A 454 -25.45 -11.36 3.51
C THR A 454 -25.28 -11.13 2.01
N LYS A 455 -26.18 -10.36 1.41
CA LYS A 455 -26.12 -9.98 -0.01
C LYS A 455 -25.89 -8.48 -0.17
N VAL A 456 -25.01 -8.12 -1.11
CA VAL A 456 -24.73 -6.73 -1.50
C VAL A 456 -24.54 -6.70 -3.01
N ALA A 457 -25.60 -6.46 -3.78
CA ALA A 457 -25.59 -6.55 -5.24
C ALA A 457 -24.56 -5.60 -5.90
N SER A 458 -24.31 -4.41 -5.33
CA SER A 458 -23.33 -3.46 -5.87
C SER A 458 -21.88 -3.95 -5.81
N LEU A 459 -21.60 -4.94 -4.95
CA LEU A 459 -20.29 -5.58 -4.78
C LEU A 459 -20.32 -7.03 -5.26
N LYS A 460 -21.39 -7.47 -5.93
CA LYS A 460 -21.65 -8.85 -6.35
C LYS A 460 -21.66 -9.87 -5.21
N ILE A 461 -21.78 -9.41 -3.97
CA ILE A 461 -21.82 -10.25 -2.79
C ILE A 461 -23.16 -10.98 -2.69
N GLU A 462 -23.11 -12.29 -2.59
CA GLU A 462 -24.27 -13.16 -2.42
C GLU A 462 -24.21 -14.03 -1.17
N GLU A 463 -23.01 -14.38 -0.71
CA GLU A 463 -22.78 -15.36 0.35
C GLU A 463 -21.83 -14.87 1.47
N HIS A 464 -21.76 -13.58 1.73
CA HIS A 464 -21.00 -13.11 2.88
C HIS A 464 -21.66 -13.48 4.21
N VAL A 465 -20.82 -13.63 5.22
CA VAL A 465 -21.24 -13.81 6.60
C VAL A 465 -20.98 -12.53 7.38
N SER A 466 -21.98 -12.02 8.10
CA SER A 466 -21.86 -10.78 8.87
C SER A 466 -21.44 -10.99 10.32
N LEU A 467 -20.80 -9.99 10.91
CA LEU A 467 -20.47 -9.95 12.33
C LEU A 467 -20.60 -8.51 12.86
N LYS A 468 -21.30 -8.34 13.98
CA LYS A 468 -21.36 -7.04 14.68
C LYS A 468 -20.00 -6.74 15.32
N CYS A 469 -19.33 -5.71 14.79
CA CYS A 469 -17.99 -5.31 15.24
C CYS A 469 -17.66 -3.92 14.71
N ALA A 470 -17.44 -2.96 15.60
CA ALA A 470 -17.12 -1.58 15.27
C ALA A 470 -15.61 -1.42 15.01
N VAL A 471 -15.15 -1.83 13.84
CA VAL A 471 -13.75 -1.68 13.38
C VAL A 471 -13.69 -0.76 12.17
N THR A 472 -12.49 -0.36 11.77
CA THR A 472 -12.26 0.57 10.66
C THR A 472 -11.25 0.01 9.67
N GLY A 473 -11.05 0.69 8.54
CA GLY A 473 -10.05 0.31 7.54
C GLY A 473 -8.67 0.01 8.16
N GLY A 474 -7.96 -0.95 7.57
CA GLY A 474 -6.78 -1.59 8.15
C GLY A 474 -7.11 -2.93 8.84
N TYR A 475 -8.37 -3.15 9.25
CA TYR A 475 -8.84 -4.43 9.76
C TYR A 475 -9.12 -5.45 8.66
N ASN A 476 -9.19 -5.02 7.41
CA ASN A 476 -9.41 -5.86 6.23
C ASN A 476 -8.36 -6.99 6.17
N GLY A 477 -8.78 -8.20 5.84
CA GLY A 477 -7.96 -9.41 5.89
C GLY A 477 -7.77 -10.02 7.28
N ALA A 478 -8.35 -9.44 8.33
CA ALA A 478 -8.33 -10.01 9.68
C ALA A 478 -9.06 -11.36 9.70
N PRO A 479 -8.44 -12.44 10.24
CA PRO A 479 -9.04 -13.77 10.22
C PRO A 479 -10.23 -13.88 11.17
N TRP A 480 -11.25 -14.61 10.77
CA TRP A 480 -12.38 -15.03 11.61
C TRP A 480 -12.15 -16.45 12.10
N LEU A 481 -11.89 -16.61 13.39
CA LEU A 481 -11.42 -17.87 13.99
C LEU A 481 -12.55 -18.61 14.68
N LEU A 482 -12.93 -19.76 14.13
CA LEU A 482 -13.77 -20.75 14.82
C LEU A 482 -12.97 -21.49 15.90
N LYS A 483 -13.67 -21.95 16.93
CA LYS A 483 -13.09 -22.81 17.98
C LYS A 483 -11.80 -22.25 18.58
N TYR A 484 -11.68 -20.94 18.68
CA TYR A 484 -10.46 -20.28 19.15
C TYR A 484 -10.18 -20.63 20.62
N SER A 485 -8.98 -21.16 20.86
CA SER A 485 -8.48 -21.48 22.18
C SER A 485 -7.58 -20.36 22.72
N ASN A 486 -8.00 -19.70 23.79
CA ASN A 486 -7.19 -18.69 24.46
C ASN A 486 -5.85 -19.25 24.98
N ALA A 487 -5.84 -20.51 25.41
CA ALA A 487 -4.63 -21.15 25.95
C ALA A 487 -3.61 -21.49 24.86
N LYS A 488 -4.09 -21.89 23.67
CA LYS A 488 -3.25 -22.27 22.53
C LYS A 488 -3.03 -21.10 21.57
N ARG A 489 -3.82 -20.02 21.68
CA ARG A 489 -3.89 -18.88 20.76
C ARG A 489 -4.11 -19.28 19.30
N MET A 490 -4.83 -20.35 19.09
CA MET A 490 -5.12 -20.98 17.82
C MET A 490 -6.60 -21.29 17.68
N GLY A 491 -7.09 -21.17 16.45
CA GLY A 491 -8.41 -21.56 16.00
C GLY A 491 -8.37 -21.96 14.54
N TYR A 492 -9.52 -21.94 13.88
CA TYR A 492 -9.65 -22.29 12.46
C TYR A 492 -10.15 -21.08 11.70
N VAL A 493 -9.39 -20.63 10.70
CA VAL A 493 -9.79 -19.54 9.80
C VAL A 493 -11.01 -20.02 9.01
N ASN A 494 -12.11 -19.32 9.19
CA ASN A 494 -13.41 -19.59 8.55
C ASN A 494 -13.89 -18.38 7.75
N GLY A 495 -13.05 -17.43 7.56
CA GLY A 495 -13.30 -16.18 6.84
C GLY A 495 -12.22 -15.15 7.11
N VAL A 496 -12.27 -14.07 6.35
CA VAL A 496 -11.43 -12.87 6.51
C VAL A 496 -12.29 -11.62 6.36
N THR A 497 -12.01 -10.58 7.13
CA THR A 497 -12.76 -9.32 7.02
C THR A 497 -12.58 -8.72 5.63
N SER A 498 -13.69 -8.48 4.93
CA SER A 498 -13.74 -7.90 3.61
C SER A 498 -14.41 -6.52 3.63
N VAL A 499 -15.67 -6.42 4.01
CA VAL A 499 -16.48 -5.21 3.91
C VAL A 499 -16.93 -4.72 5.28
N LEU A 500 -16.98 -3.39 5.46
CA LEU A 500 -17.47 -2.72 6.66
C LEU A 500 -18.81 -2.03 6.36
N TYR A 501 -19.70 -1.97 7.35
CA TYR A 501 -21.05 -1.45 7.20
C TYR A 501 -21.39 -0.49 8.35
N ASP A 502 -22.18 0.52 8.02
CA ASP A 502 -22.90 1.37 8.95
C ASP A 502 -24.39 1.01 8.82
N THR A 503 -24.89 0.21 9.76
CA THR A 503 -26.26 -0.35 9.68
C THR A 503 -27.30 0.53 10.34
N ASP A 504 -26.91 1.42 11.24
CA ASP A 504 -27.82 2.33 11.97
C ASP A 504 -27.80 3.77 11.42
N GLY A 505 -26.94 4.06 10.45
CA GLY A 505 -26.88 5.35 9.74
C GLY A 505 -26.31 6.49 10.57
N ASN A 506 -25.47 6.18 11.56
CA ASN A 506 -24.84 7.17 12.42
C ASN A 506 -23.44 7.60 11.96
N ASP A 507 -23.06 7.25 10.71
CA ASP A 507 -21.77 7.47 10.10
C ASP A 507 -20.61 6.80 10.87
N ARG A 508 -20.88 5.64 11.51
CA ARG A 508 -19.88 4.78 12.15
C ARG A 508 -20.05 3.34 11.71
N TRP A 509 -18.94 2.72 11.38
CA TRP A 509 -18.92 1.29 11.09
C TRP A 509 -19.30 0.50 12.35
N ASP A 510 -20.33 -0.33 12.25
CA ASP A 510 -20.85 -1.16 13.36
C ASP A 510 -20.89 -2.64 13.04
N TYR A 511 -20.82 -3.00 11.75
CA TYR A 511 -20.75 -4.37 11.26
C TYR A 511 -19.62 -4.54 10.26
N MET A 512 -19.19 -5.79 10.10
CA MET A 512 -18.29 -6.22 9.04
C MET A 512 -18.77 -7.55 8.46
N SER A 513 -18.30 -7.89 7.26
CA SER A 513 -18.57 -9.18 6.64
C SER A 513 -17.31 -9.84 6.09
N SER A 514 -17.43 -11.15 5.88
CA SER A 514 -16.41 -12.02 5.31
C SER A 514 -17.06 -12.84 4.20
N PRO A 515 -16.34 -13.11 3.09
CA PRO A 515 -16.71 -14.19 2.19
C PRO A 515 -17.01 -15.46 2.98
N TYR A 516 -18.02 -16.22 2.53
CA TYR A 516 -18.27 -17.54 3.07
C TYR A 516 -17.20 -18.50 2.54
N PHE A 517 -16.46 -19.14 3.43
CA PHE A 517 -15.46 -20.11 3.01
C PHE A 517 -16.12 -21.45 2.67
N ASP A 518 -16.11 -21.79 1.41
CA ASP A 518 -16.71 -22.98 0.79
C ASP A 518 -15.64 -23.89 0.15
N GLU A 519 -16.06 -24.81 -0.71
CA GLU A 519 -15.16 -25.69 -1.46
C GLU A 519 -14.30 -24.96 -2.49
N GLU A 520 -14.77 -23.85 -3.08
CA GLU A 520 -13.97 -23.03 -4.00
C GLU A 520 -12.84 -22.35 -3.22
N THR A 521 -13.14 -21.83 -2.03
CA THR A 521 -12.13 -21.32 -1.11
C THR A 521 -11.12 -22.41 -0.74
N HIS A 522 -11.60 -23.65 -0.49
CA HIS A 522 -10.73 -24.79 -0.22
C HIS A 522 -9.86 -25.15 -1.43
N ALA A 523 -10.33 -25.02 -2.65
CA ALA A 523 -9.55 -25.26 -3.86
C ALA A 523 -8.42 -24.24 -4.00
N VAL A 524 -8.70 -22.93 -3.83
CA VAL A 524 -7.69 -21.86 -3.85
C VAL A 524 -6.65 -22.05 -2.73
N TYR A 525 -7.13 -22.34 -1.51
CA TYR A 525 -6.24 -22.65 -0.38
C TYR A 525 -5.34 -23.85 -0.68
N SER A 526 -5.89 -24.93 -1.24
CA SER A 526 -5.14 -26.16 -1.52
C SER A 526 -4.06 -25.96 -2.59
N ALA A 527 -4.33 -25.13 -3.59
CA ALA A 527 -3.35 -24.74 -4.58
C ALA A 527 -2.17 -24.00 -3.91
N ALA A 528 -2.45 -22.99 -3.10
CA ALA A 528 -1.45 -22.20 -2.39
C ALA A 528 -0.65 -23.00 -1.34
N ALA A 529 -1.35 -23.85 -0.56
CA ALA A 529 -0.75 -24.60 0.57
C ALA A 529 0.30 -25.64 0.15
N ASN A 530 0.32 -26.00 -1.13
CA ASN A 530 1.25 -26.98 -1.71
C ASN A 530 2.45 -26.35 -2.43
N VAL A 531 2.62 -25.02 -2.38
CA VAL A 531 3.70 -24.30 -3.05
C VAL A 531 4.84 -23.98 -2.08
N TRP A 532 6.05 -24.36 -2.48
CA TRP A 532 7.28 -24.02 -1.77
C TRP A 532 7.78 -22.63 -2.16
N SER A 533 8.22 -21.82 -1.19
CA SER A 533 8.75 -20.48 -1.45
C SER A 533 10.26 -20.37 -1.37
N GLY A 534 10.90 -21.05 -0.42
CA GLY A 534 12.36 -21.00 -0.22
C GLY A 534 12.83 -19.86 0.70
N ALA A 535 14.15 -19.73 0.79
CA ALA A 535 14.83 -18.63 1.47
C ALA A 535 15.12 -17.51 0.48
N ILE A 536 15.25 -16.28 0.98
CA ILE A 536 15.72 -15.17 0.18
C ILE A 536 17.23 -15.33 -0.03
N THR A 537 17.66 -15.43 -1.28
CA THR A 537 19.08 -15.41 -1.62
C THR A 537 19.60 -13.97 -1.58
N TRP A 538 20.36 -13.65 -0.55
CA TRP A 538 21.06 -12.38 -0.47
C TRP A 538 22.21 -12.39 -1.47
N GLY A 539 22.13 -11.57 -2.49
CA GLY A 539 23.30 -11.17 -3.23
C GLY A 539 24.21 -10.40 -2.29
N LEU A 540 25.16 -11.09 -1.65
CA LEU A 540 26.25 -10.39 -0.99
C LEU A 540 26.94 -9.56 -2.07
N PRO A 541 27.11 -8.24 -1.90
CA PRO A 541 28.02 -7.51 -2.76
C PRO A 541 29.39 -8.16 -2.58
N LYS A 542 29.93 -8.71 -3.67
CA LYS A 542 31.32 -9.18 -3.74
C LYS A 542 32.26 -8.01 -3.52
#